data_a148ed3eb6e98c000000084db765bea2
#
_entry.id   a148ed3eb6e98c000000084db765bea2
#
_cell.length_a   1.000
_cell.length_b   1.000
_cell.length_c   1.000
_cell.angle_alpha   90.00
_cell.angle_beta   90.00
_cell.angle_gamma   90.00
#
_symmetry.space_group_name_H-M   'P 1'
#
loop_
_entity.id
_entity.type
_entity.pdbx_description
1 polymer ?
#
loop_
_entity_poly.entity_id
_entity_poly.type
_entity_poly.pdbx_seq_one_letter_code
_entity_poly.pdbx_strand_id
1 'polypeptide(L)'
;CNLETNEAICPVCGLETSEDLPVEIYWCNDCRIPVIHVSTAADKGICPVCHGKTRYLTADLRPVFPEERLLIALLLDKDPDALMQKSVWATGSRYYIDGKSLSISTKTFETADIDKINDLLEKSADAIDYTFFDENIHRFVLANQHRLAYLKDEAFSFVRKAAERFKEENIVISFSGGKDSTVTADVVTKALSNPSLVHIFGNTTLEFPATIEYANHYRESHPLAIFMVAHNDEQVFYDVCEDIGPPARMMRWCCSMFKTGPITRIISSMYRSQQILTFYGIRKSESVSRSKYNRIEDDAESVKIQQQTVASPIFFWKDIDIWLYMLAEEVDFNAAYRLG
;
A
#
# COMPACT_ATOMS: atom_id res chain seq x y z
N CYS A 1 3.22 5.28 -27.94
CA CYS A 1 4.68 5.30 -27.84
C CYS A 1 5.09 5.57 -26.41
N ASN A 2 6.31 5.21 -26.03
CA ASN A 2 6.82 5.36 -24.65
C ASN A 2 7.85 6.48 -24.59
N LEU A 3 7.63 7.56 -25.29
CA LEU A 3 8.50 8.71 -25.12
C LEU A 3 8.16 9.41 -23.81
N GLU A 4 9.11 9.51 -22.90
CA GLU A 4 9.02 10.41 -21.76
C GLU A 4 9.14 11.85 -22.25
N THR A 5 8.15 12.67 -21.93
CA THR A 5 8.11 14.06 -22.36
C THR A 5 7.36 14.89 -21.32
N ASN A 6 7.75 16.14 -21.17
CA ASN A 6 7.03 17.11 -20.33
C ASN A 6 5.89 17.84 -21.10
N GLU A 7 5.66 17.45 -22.36
CA GLU A 7 4.61 18.06 -23.18
C GLU A 7 3.27 17.36 -22.97
N ALA A 8 2.18 18.10 -22.93
CA ALA A 8 0.83 17.56 -22.77
C ALA A 8 0.40 16.65 -23.96
N ILE A 9 1.02 16.83 -25.11
CA ILE A 9 0.83 15.99 -26.29
C ILE A 9 2.19 15.41 -26.71
N CYS A 10 2.22 14.09 -26.89
CA CYS A 10 3.45 13.42 -27.27
C CYS A 10 3.94 13.91 -28.66
N PRO A 11 5.18 14.43 -28.78
CA PRO A 11 5.68 14.96 -30.03
C PRO A 11 5.93 13.88 -31.13
N VAL A 12 5.91 12.60 -30.74
CA VAL A 12 6.13 11.48 -31.65
C VAL A 12 4.83 10.87 -32.19
N CYS A 13 3.85 10.64 -31.31
CA CYS A 13 2.60 9.96 -31.69
C CYS A 13 1.36 10.86 -31.71
N GLY A 14 1.46 12.11 -31.28
CA GLY A 14 0.36 13.08 -31.26
C GLY A 14 -0.77 12.77 -30.26
N LEU A 15 -0.59 11.78 -29.38
CA LEU A 15 -1.56 11.46 -28.33
C LEU A 15 -1.28 12.26 -27.06
N GLU A 16 -2.32 12.49 -26.26
CA GLU A 16 -2.18 13.06 -24.92
C GLU A 16 -1.21 12.21 -24.08
N THR A 17 -0.33 12.91 -23.36
CA THR A 17 0.60 12.28 -22.44
C THR A 17 -0.11 11.97 -21.12
N SER A 18 0.25 10.86 -20.49
CA SER A 18 -0.31 10.40 -19.22
C SER A 18 0.81 10.21 -18.22
N GLU A 19 0.58 10.63 -16.98
CA GLU A 19 1.48 10.32 -15.86
C GLU A 19 1.41 8.84 -15.46
N ASP A 20 0.40 8.11 -15.94
CA ASP A 20 0.19 6.70 -15.69
C ASP A 20 0.90 5.86 -16.74
N LEU A 21 2.01 5.22 -16.38
CA LEU A 21 2.67 4.22 -17.22
C LEU A 21 2.07 2.84 -16.95
N PRO A 22 1.17 2.34 -17.79
CA PRO A 22 0.55 1.04 -17.57
C PRO A 22 1.61 -0.07 -17.58
N VAL A 23 1.58 -0.90 -16.55
CA VAL A 23 2.50 -2.03 -16.40
C VAL A 23 1.75 -3.35 -16.46
N GLU A 24 2.45 -4.38 -16.88
CA GLU A 24 2.02 -5.76 -16.93
C GLU A 24 3.05 -6.63 -16.21
N ILE A 25 2.57 -7.68 -15.57
CA ILE A 25 3.43 -8.57 -14.78
C ILE A 25 3.63 -9.87 -15.55
N TYR A 26 4.88 -10.22 -15.74
CA TYR A 26 5.33 -11.43 -16.41
C TYR A 26 6.00 -12.37 -15.41
N TRP A 27 5.92 -13.65 -15.66
CA TRP A 27 6.56 -14.68 -14.86
C TRP A 27 7.83 -15.20 -15.52
N CYS A 28 8.93 -15.17 -14.79
CA CYS A 28 10.17 -15.85 -15.16
C CYS A 28 10.22 -17.24 -14.51
N ASN A 29 10.25 -18.29 -15.34
CA ASN A 29 10.31 -19.67 -14.82
C ASN A 29 11.67 -19.99 -14.19
N ASP A 30 12.77 -19.49 -14.75
CA ASP A 30 14.14 -19.81 -14.30
C ASP A 30 14.44 -19.13 -12.97
N CYS A 31 14.10 -17.84 -12.81
CA CYS A 31 14.29 -17.10 -11.57
C CYS A 31 13.16 -17.32 -10.55
N ARG A 32 12.02 -17.88 -10.97
CA ARG A 32 10.80 -18.10 -10.17
C ARG A 32 10.28 -16.81 -9.53
N ILE A 33 10.22 -15.72 -10.30
CA ILE A 33 9.81 -14.39 -9.84
C ILE A 33 8.89 -13.69 -10.84
N PRO A 34 8.05 -12.73 -10.40
CA PRO A 34 7.40 -11.79 -11.29
C PRO A 34 8.38 -10.72 -11.76
N VAL A 35 8.21 -10.32 -13.00
CA VAL A 35 8.94 -9.21 -13.65
C VAL A 35 7.93 -8.18 -14.13
N ILE A 36 8.13 -6.93 -13.77
CA ILE A 36 7.25 -5.83 -14.11
C ILE A 36 7.77 -5.17 -15.40
N HIS A 37 6.95 -5.18 -16.45
CA HIS A 37 7.26 -4.50 -17.69
C HIS A 37 6.27 -3.36 -17.93
N VAL A 38 6.75 -2.24 -18.44
CA VAL A 38 5.88 -1.24 -19.05
C VAL A 38 5.22 -1.87 -20.27
N SER A 39 3.91 -1.69 -20.44
CA SER A 39 3.11 -2.40 -21.45
C SER A 39 3.62 -2.26 -22.88
N THR A 40 4.37 -1.20 -23.14
CA THR A 40 4.91 -0.83 -24.46
C THR A 40 6.44 -0.96 -24.55
N ALA A 41 7.12 -1.49 -23.50
CA ALA A 41 8.57 -1.67 -23.50
C ALA A 41 9.04 -2.64 -24.60
N ALA A 42 10.16 -2.31 -25.26
CA ALA A 42 10.71 -3.13 -26.34
C ALA A 42 11.28 -4.48 -25.86
N ASP A 43 11.73 -4.54 -24.61
CA ASP A 43 12.28 -5.73 -23.94
C ASP A 43 11.23 -6.54 -23.18
N LYS A 44 9.96 -6.20 -23.39
CA LYS A 44 8.82 -6.90 -22.78
C LYS A 44 8.89 -8.41 -23.08
N GLY A 45 8.79 -9.19 -22.02
CA GLY A 45 8.85 -10.64 -22.10
C GLY A 45 10.24 -11.25 -21.93
N ILE A 46 11.24 -10.45 -21.54
CA ILE A 46 12.59 -10.92 -21.20
C ILE A 46 12.89 -10.63 -19.72
N CYS A 47 13.42 -11.59 -19.00
CA CYS A 47 13.85 -11.41 -17.63
C CYS A 47 15.17 -10.60 -17.55
N PRO A 48 15.25 -9.50 -16.83
CA PRO A 48 16.48 -8.71 -16.71
C PRO A 48 17.63 -9.44 -16.01
N VAL A 49 17.32 -10.47 -15.19
CA VAL A 49 18.34 -11.21 -14.41
C VAL A 49 18.94 -12.38 -15.20
N CYS A 50 18.10 -13.26 -15.76
CA CYS A 50 18.60 -14.47 -16.44
C CYS A 50 18.54 -14.36 -17.96
N HIS A 51 17.99 -13.26 -18.50
CA HIS A 51 17.75 -13.04 -19.94
C HIS A 51 16.86 -14.09 -20.61
N GLY A 52 16.21 -14.95 -19.81
CA GLY A 52 15.26 -15.96 -20.28
C GLY A 52 13.91 -15.33 -20.65
N LYS A 53 13.13 -16.07 -21.48
CA LYS A 53 11.78 -15.64 -21.85
C LYS A 53 10.85 -15.71 -20.65
N THR A 54 10.02 -14.68 -20.50
CA THR A 54 8.96 -14.61 -19.52
C THR A 54 7.58 -14.74 -20.20
N ARG A 55 6.57 -15.10 -19.43
CA ARG A 55 5.17 -15.17 -19.93
C ARG A 55 4.30 -14.23 -19.14
N TYR A 56 3.32 -13.61 -19.79
CA TYR A 56 2.32 -12.80 -19.10
C TYR A 56 1.66 -13.58 -17.97
N LEU A 57 1.52 -12.96 -16.83
CA LEU A 57 0.90 -13.55 -15.64
C LEU A 57 -0.41 -12.86 -15.27
N THR A 58 -0.35 -11.56 -14.97
CA THR A 58 -1.50 -10.76 -14.51
C THR A 58 -1.21 -9.27 -14.59
N ALA A 59 -2.20 -8.46 -14.22
CA ALA A 59 -2.10 -7.01 -14.20
C ALA A 59 -1.61 -6.43 -12.86
N ASP A 60 -1.73 -7.17 -11.75
CA ASP A 60 -1.27 -6.76 -10.42
C ASP A 60 -1.03 -7.97 -9.51
N LEU A 61 -0.10 -7.84 -8.54
CA LEU A 61 0.26 -8.89 -7.57
C LEU A 61 0.71 -8.30 -6.23
N ARG A 62 0.61 -9.13 -5.19
CA ARG A 62 1.31 -8.94 -3.92
C ARG A 62 2.12 -10.19 -3.55
N PRO A 63 3.19 -10.08 -2.76
CA PRO A 63 3.86 -11.24 -2.21
C PRO A 63 2.93 -11.98 -1.22
N VAL A 64 3.14 -13.28 -1.11
CA VAL A 64 2.51 -14.12 -0.07
C VAL A 64 3.59 -14.50 0.92
N PHE A 65 3.49 -13.98 2.13
CA PHE A 65 4.46 -14.20 3.20
C PHE A 65 4.41 -15.64 3.72
N PRO A 66 5.47 -16.13 4.37
CA PRO A 66 5.52 -17.49 4.89
C PRO A 66 4.37 -17.85 5.82
N GLU A 67 3.89 -16.93 6.65
CA GLU A 67 2.73 -17.12 7.53
C GLU A 67 1.45 -17.40 6.74
N GLU A 68 1.21 -16.63 5.68
CA GLU A 68 0.04 -16.86 4.81
C GLU A 68 0.22 -18.16 4.00
N ARG A 69 1.45 -18.54 3.60
CA ARG A 69 1.72 -19.82 2.94
C ARG A 69 1.38 -21.01 3.84
N LEU A 70 1.73 -20.91 5.11
CA LEU A 70 1.35 -21.89 6.12
C LEU A 70 -0.17 -22.00 6.23
N LEU A 71 -0.85 -20.87 6.39
CA LEU A 71 -2.32 -20.82 6.44
C LEU A 71 -2.96 -21.47 5.21
N ILE A 72 -2.48 -21.17 4.01
CA ILE A 72 -2.98 -21.75 2.76
C ILE A 72 -2.73 -23.28 2.73
N ALA A 73 -1.57 -23.75 3.16
CA ALA A 73 -1.27 -25.17 3.22
C ALA A 73 -2.25 -25.91 4.14
N LEU A 74 -2.50 -25.36 5.34
CA LEU A 74 -3.44 -25.91 6.31
C LEU A 74 -4.89 -25.88 5.80
N LEU A 75 -5.33 -24.79 5.19
CA LEU A 75 -6.65 -24.66 4.57
C LEU A 75 -6.88 -25.69 3.45
N LEU A 76 -5.83 -26.11 2.75
CA LEU A 76 -5.87 -27.10 1.69
C LEU A 76 -5.61 -28.53 2.18
N ASP A 77 -5.53 -28.73 3.50
CA ASP A 77 -5.18 -30.01 4.14
C ASP A 77 -3.88 -30.61 3.58
N LYS A 78 -2.86 -29.75 3.42
CA LYS A 78 -1.53 -30.11 2.96
C LYS A 78 -0.53 -30.05 4.10
N ASP A 79 0.65 -30.65 3.85
CA ASP A 79 1.79 -30.50 4.72
C ASP A 79 2.10 -29.00 4.96
N PRO A 80 2.31 -28.54 6.20
CA PRO A 80 2.67 -27.15 6.50
C PRO A 80 3.81 -26.60 5.66
N ASP A 81 4.82 -27.43 5.36
CA ASP A 81 6.00 -27.03 4.59
C ASP A 81 5.79 -27.06 3.06
N ALA A 82 4.63 -27.54 2.59
CA ALA A 82 4.39 -27.75 1.16
C ALA A 82 4.58 -26.49 0.29
N LEU A 83 4.38 -25.30 0.86
CA LEU A 83 4.50 -24.03 0.15
C LEU A 83 5.72 -23.20 0.57
N MET A 84 6.51 -23.61 1.58
CA MET A 84 7.63 -22.83 2.10
C MET A 84 8.75 -22.66 1.05
N GLN A 85 9.05 -23.70 0.28
CA GLN A 85 10.04 -23.69 -0.80
C GLN A 85 9.43 -23.31 -2.17
N LYS A 86 8.29 -22.61 -2.19
CA LYS A 86 7.58 -22.16 -3.41
C LYS A 86 7.57 -20.65 -3.50
N SER A 87 7.67 -20.14 -4.72
CA SER A 87 7.41 -18.72 -4.98
C SER A 87 5.90 -18.52 -5.08
N VAL A 88 5.32 -17.84 -4.08
CA VAL A 88 3.87 -17.66 -3.98
C VAL A 88 3.52 -16.18 -4.03
N TRP A 89 2.60 -15.84 -4.91
CA TRP A 89 2.09 -14.48 -5.14
C TRP A 89 0.57 -14.50 -5.20
N ALA A 90 -0.09 -13.38 -4.95
CA ALA A 90 -1.54 -13.31 -4.97
C ALA A 90 -2.09 -12.04 -5.64
N THR A 91 -3.31 -12.13 -6.14
CA THR A 91 -4.13 -10.98 -6.54
C THR A 91 -5.58 -11.26 -6.17
N GLY A 92 -6.14 -10.50 -5.23
CA GLY A 92 -7.42 -10.82 -4.62
C GLY A 92 -7.42 -12.24 -4.04
N SER A 93 -8.41 -13.06 -4.38
CA SER A 93 -8.54 -14.47 -3.94
C SER A 93 -7.78 -15.49 -4.81
N ARG A 94 -7.01 -15.04 -5.80
CA ARG A 94 -6.26 -15.90 -6.70
C ARG A 94 -4.79 -15.92 -6.31
N TYR A 95 -4.25 -17.11 -6.10
CA TYR A 95 -2.85 -17.36 -5.81
C TYR A 95 -2.10 -17.86 -7.04
N TYR A 96 -0.81 -17.56 -7.10
CA TYR A 96 0.11 -18.07 -8.13
C TYR A 96 1.27 -18.77 -7.43
N ILE A 97 1.35 -20.09 -7.56
CA ILE A 97 2.41 -20.92 -6.99
C ILE A 97 3.35 -21.31 -8.14
N ASP A 98 4.62 -20.87 -8.06
CA ASP A 98 5.60 -21.02 -9.15
C ASP A 98 4.99 -20.60 -10.51
N GLY A 99 4.24 -19.50 -10.50
CA GLY A 99 3.59 -18.93 -11.68
C GLY A 99 2.36 -19.70 -12.20
N LYS A 100 1.90 -20.73 -11.52
CA LYS A 100 0.66 -21.46 -11.85
C LYS A 100 -0.48 -20.99 -10.95
N SER A 101 -1.62 -20.63 -11.53
CA SER A 101 -2.75 -20.12 -10.76
C SER A 101 -3.43 -21.22 -9.93
N LEU A 102 -3.77 -20.85 -8.70
CA LEU A 102 -4.60 -21.62 -7.78
C LEU A 102 -5.71 -20.70 -7.27
N SER A 103 -6.96 -21.13 -7.37
CA SER A 103 -8.09 -20.46 -6.74
C SER A 103 -8.56 -21.27 -5.55
N ILE A 104 -8.68 -20.63 -4.39
CA ILE A 104 -9.27 -21.24 -3.20
C ILE A 104 -10.76 -20.95 -3.23
N SER A 105 -11.58 -21.99 -3.15
CA SER A 105 -13.03 -21.84 -3.21
C SER A 105 -13.59 -21.37 -1.86
N THR A 106 -14.71 -20.66 -1.89
CA THR A 106 -15.44 -20.26 -0.66
C THR A 106 -15.79 -21.48 0.19
N LYS A 107 -16.11 -22.60 -0.45
CA LYS A 107 -16.42 -23.86 0.24
C LYS A 107 -15.24 -24.37 1.07
N THR A 108 -14.00 -24.15 0.65
CA THR A 108 -12.81 -24.53 1.41
C THR A 108 -12.78 -23.81 2.77
N PHE A 109 -13.12 -22.53 2.78
CA PHE A 109 -13.20 -21.75 4.03
C PHE A 109 -14.38 -22.17 4.91
N GLU A 110 -15.54 -22.46 4.32
CA GLU A 110 -16.74 -22.91 5.06
C GLU A 110 -16.55 -24.27 5.73
N THR A 111 -15.72 -25.13 5.16
CA THR A 111 -15.46 -26.48 5.68
C THR A 111 -14.18 -26.59 6.51
N ALA A 112 -13.42 -25.51 6.65
CA ALA A 112 -12.17 -25.48 7.40
C ALA A 112 -12.42 -25.66 8.91
N ASP A 113 -11.62 -26.50 9.55
CA ASP A 113 -11.56 -26.62 11.00
C ASP A 113 -10.71 -25.49 11.57
N ILE A 114 -11.37 -24.37 11.91
CA ILE A 114 -10.72 -23.14 12.34
C ILE A 114 -9.93 -23.35 13.62
N ASP A 115 -10.44 -24.13 14.58
CA ASP A 115 -9.77 -24.37 15.86
C ASP A 115 -8.47 -25.16 15.65
N LYS A 116 -8.53 -26.20 14.80
CA LYS A 116 -7.33 -26.97 14.41
C LYS A 116 -6.31 -26.11 13.69
N ILE A 117 -6.76 -25.23 12.78
CA ILE A 117 -5.86 -24.34 12.03
C ILE A 117 -5.19 -23.36 12.97
N ASN A 118 -5.92 -22.73 13.88
CA ASN A 118 -5.35 -21.78 14.85
C ASN A 118 -4.32 -22.46 15.76
N ASP A 119 -4.63 -23.65 16.29
CA ASP A 119 -3.69 -24.43 17.12
C ASP A 119 -2.38 -24.76 16.37
N LEU A 120 -2.49 -25.11 15.08
CA LEU A 120 -1.32 -25.39 14.24
C LEU A 120 -0.53 -24.13 13.87
N LEU A 121 -1.20 -23.01 13.61
CA LEU A 121 -0.55 -21.70 13.36
C LEU A 121 0.24 -21.25 14.58
N GLU A 122 -0.35 -21.31 15.78
CA GLU A 122 0.34 -20.96 17.02
C GLU A 122 1.58 -21.84 17.27
N LYS A 123 1.46 -23.15 17.07
CA LYS A 123 2.57 -24.09 17.25
C LYS A 123 3.70 -23.92 16.23
N SER A 124 3.39 -23.42 15.05
CA SER A 124 4.34 -23.31 13.94
C SER A 124 4.92 -21.89 13.81
N ALA A 125 4.38 -20.90 14.52
CA ALA A 125 4.77 -19.50 14.37
C ALA A 125 6.27 -19.26 14.58
N ASP A 126 6.85 -19.89 15.59
CA ASP A 126 8.28 -19.74 15.94
C ASP A 126 9.22 -20.54 15.03
N ALA A 127 8.68 -21.42 14.19
CA ALA A 127 9.45 -22.32 13.33
C ALA A 127 9.44 -21.95 11.84
N ILE A 128 8.85 -20.81 11.49
CA ILE A 128 8.74 -20.37 10.10
C ILE A 128 10.11 -20.01 9.53
N ASP A 129 10.51 -20.70 8.46
CA ASP A 129 11.76 -20.44 7.73
C ASP A 129 11.54 -19.41 6.61
N TYR A 130 12.19 -18.28 6.72
CA TYR A 130 12.16 -17.19 5.75
C TYR A 130 13.22 -17.29 4.64
N THR A 131 14.19 -18.20 4.76
CA THR A 131 15.36 -18.26 3.87
C THR A 131 14.99 -18.23 2.39
N PHE A 132 14.08 -19.13 1.97
CA PHE A 132 13.65 -19.17 0.57
C PHE A 132 12.88 -17.91 0.18
N PHE A 133 12.03 -17.39 1.09
CA PHE A 133 11.27 -16.17 0.83
C PHE A 133 12.21 -14.99 0.58
N ASP A 134 13.17 -14.76 1.46
CA ASP A 134 14.11 -13.65 1.38
C ASP A 134 14.97 -13.72 0.13
N GLU A 135 15.49 -14.90 -0.23
CA GLU A 135 16.22 -15.10 -1.48
C GLU A 135 15.34 -14.81 -2.71
N ASN A 136 14.07 -15.22 -2.68
CA ASN A 136 13.14 -15.00 -3.79
C ASN A 136 12.77 -13.52 -3.92
N ILE A 137 12.57 -12.83 -2.80
CA ILE A 137 12.33 -11.37 -2.76
C ILE A 137 13.56 -10.61 -3.24
N HIS A 138 14.76 -10.99 -2.82
CA HIS A 138 15.98 -10.36 -3.32
C HIS A 138 16.08 -10.44 -4.86
N ARG A 139 15.81 -11.62 -5.44
CA ARG A 139 15.76 -11.79 -6.91
C ARG A 139 14.66 -10.96 -7.55
N PHE A 140 13.48 -10.87 -6.92
CA PHE A 140 12.39 -10.02 -7.40
C PHE A 140 12.78 -8.54 -7.43
N VAL A 141 13.38 -8.02 -6.37
CA VAL A 141 13.87 -6.64 -6.31
C VAL A 141 14.93 -6.40 -7.38
N LEU A 142 15.90 -7.31 -7.53
CA LEU A 142 16.95 -7.19 -8.54
C LEU A 142 16.39 -7.13 -9.97
N ALA A 143 15.41 -7.96 -10.28
CA ALA A 143 14.77 -7.96 -11.60
C ALA A 143 13.96 -6.70 -11.90
N ASN A 144 13.52 -5.97 -10.87
CA ASN A 144 12.63 -4.84 -11.01
C ASN A 144 13.27 -3.48 -10.63
N GLN A 145 14.60 -3.41 -10.57
CA GLN A 145 15.33 -2.19 -10.17
C GLN A 145 15.03 -0.99 -11.06
N HIS A 146 14.86 -1.17 -12.36
CA HIS A 146 14.48 -0.09 -13.27
C HIS A 146 13.11 0.49 -12.92
N ARG A 147 12.13 -0.40 -12.62
CA ARG A 147 10.81 0.05 -12.16
C ARG A 147 10.90 0.79 -10.84
N LEU A 148 11.66 0.26 -9.88
CA LEU A 148 11.89 0.89 -8.59
C LEU A 148 12.50 2.30 -8.73
N ALA A 149 13.54 2.45 -9.54
CA ALA A 149 14.18 3.74 -9.81
C ALA A 149 13.17 4.74 -10.38
N TYR A 150 12.40 4.34 -11.40
CA TYR A 150 11.34 5.17 -11.97
C TYR A 150 10.32 5.62 -10.93
N LEU A 151 9.82 4.69 -10.10
CA LEU A 151 8.83 4.99 -9.06
C LEU A 151 9.34 6.01 -8.05
N LYS A 152 10.61 5.86 -7.63
CA LYS A 152 11.26 6.78 -6.68
C LYS A 152 11.45 8.17 -7.28
N ASP A 153 12.03 8.24 -8.46
CA ASP A 153 12.33 9.52 -9.12
C ASP A 153 11.06 10.31 -9.42
N GLU A 154 10.03 9.64 -9.93
CA GLU A 154 8.74 10.22 -10.25
C GLU A 154 8.02 10.71 -8.98
N ALA A 155 7.89 9.87 -7.94
CA ALA A 155 7.20 10.23 -6.71
C ALA A 155 7.94 11.33 -5.94
N PHE A 156 9.28 11.28 -5.88
CA PHE A 156 10.08 12.31 -5.21
C PHE A 156 10.00 13.66 -5.94
N SER A 157 10.02 13.65 -7.28
CA SER A 157 9.84 14.86 -8.09
C SER A 157 8.45 15.47 -7.86
N PHE A 158 7.41 14.63 -7.85
CA PHE A 158 6.04 15.06 -7.57
C PHE A 158 5.91 15.69 -6.18
N VAL A 159 6.45 15.03 -5.14
CA VAL A 159 6.39 15.54 -3.75
C VAL A 159 7.06 16.90 -3.64
N ARG A 160 8.28 17.06 -4.19
CA ARG A 160 9.01 18.34 -4.16
C ARG A 160 8.21 19.43 -4.85
N LYS A 161 7.69 19.15 -6.06
CA LYS A 161 6.89 20.12 -6.83
C LYS A 161 5.60 20.51 -6.11
N ALA A 162 4.90 19.55 -5.49
CA ALA A 162 3.71 19.84 -4.71
C ALA A 162 4.01 20.69 -3.48
N ALA A 163 5.16 20.46 -2.83
CA ALA A 163 5.59 21.17 -1.62
C ALA A 163 6.09 22.59 -1.88
N GLU A 164 6.54 22.95 -3.09
CA GLU A 164 7.11 24.28 -3.41
C GLU A 164 6.22 25.47 -3.01
N ARG A 165 4.90 25.28 -3.02
CA ARG A 165 3.92 26.33 -2.69
C ARG A 165 3.63 26.47 -1.19
N PHE A 166 4.20 25.60 -0.36
CA PHE A 166 3.91 25.52 1.06
C PHE A 166 5.17 25.66 1.89
N LYS A 167 5.01 26.18 3.11
CA LYS A 167 6.06 26.11 4.10
C LYS A 167 6.14 24.69 4.66
N GLU A 168 7.32 24.24 5.03
CA GLU A 168 7.52 22.89 5.57
C GLU A 168 6.64 22.61 6.80
N GLU A 169 6.44 23.61 7.66
CA GLU A 169 5.57 23.54 8.85
C GLU A 169 4.08 23.31 8.51
N ASN A 170 3.68 23.58 7.27
CA ASN A 170 2.31 23.42 6.77
C ASN A 170 2.13 22.12 5.96
N ILE A 171 3.10 21.22 6.03
CA ILE A 171 3.05 19.91 5.36
C ILE A 171 2.67 18.83 6.37
N VAL A 172 1.66 18.05 6.03
CA VAL A 172 1.09 17.00 6.87
C VAL A 172 1.04 15.68 6.11
N ILE A 173 1.28 14.59 6.79
CA ILE A 173 1.14 13.23 6.27
C ILE A 173 -0.05 12.56 6.97
N SER A 174 -1.02 12.09 6.20
CA SER A 174 -2.12 11.27 6.71
C SER A 174 -1.64 9.83 6.86
N PHE A 175 -1.53 9.37 8.08
CA PHE A 175 -1.05 8.03 8.42
C PHE A 175 -2.21 7.17 8.93
N SER A 176 -2.35 5.95 8.40
CA SER A 176 -3.42 5.02 8.80
C SER A 176 -2.91 3.68 9.35
N GLY A 177 -1.59 3.48 9.41
CA GLY A 177 -0.98 2.18 9.75
C GLY A 177 -1.11 1.12 8.66
N GLY A 178 -1.67 1.46 7.50
CA GLY A 178 -1.71 0.61 6.32
C GLY A 178 -0.48 0.82 5.42
N LYS A 179 -0.11 -0.18 4.61
CA LYS A 179 1.07 -0.17 3.73
C LYS A 179 1.17 1.07 2.85
N ASP A 180 0.05 1.53 2.28
CA ASP A 180 0.04 2.66 1.35
C ASP A 180 0.35 3.98 2.07
N SER A 181 -0.18 4.20 3.28
CA SER A 181 0.15 5.36 4.10
C SER A 181 1.59 5.32 4.63
N THR A 182 2.09 4.14 4.92
CA THR A 182 3.48 3.94 5.35
C THR A 182 4.47 4.28 4.23
N VAL A 183 4.23 3.75 3.03
CA VAL A 183 5.04 4.10 1.84
C VAL A 183 4.97 5.59 1.54
N THR A 184 3.77 6.19 1.64
CA THR A 184 3.61 7.63 1.45
C THR A 184 4.43 8.42 2.45
N ALA A 185 4.42 8.04 3.72
CA ALA A 185 5.20 8.70 4.77
C ALA A 185 6.70 8.62 4.49
N ASP A 186 7.20 7.45 4.11
CA ASP A 186 8.61 7.24 3.78
C ASP A 186 9.02 8.04 2.54
N VAL A 187 8.24 7.97 1.46
CA VAL A 187 8.46 8.72 0.21
C VAL A 187 8.51 10.22 0.46
N VAL A 188 7.55 10.77 1.21
CA VAL A 188 7.48 12.21 1.48
C VAL A 188 8.66 12.65 2.36
N THR A 189 8.96 11.91 3.42
CA THR A 189 10.08 12.19 4.33
C THR A 189 11.42 12.18 3.58
N LYS A 190 11.65 11.18 2.73
CA LYS A 190 12.87 11.08 1.91
C LYS A 190 12.94 12.17 0.84
N ALA A 191 11.83 12.44 0.14
CA ALA A 191 11.80 13.44 -0.93
C ALA A 191 12.09 14.86 -0.43
N LEU A 192 11.58 15.22 0.76
CA LEU A 192 11.79 16.53 1.38
C LEU A 192 13.02 16.56 2.29
N SER A 193 13.65 15.40 2.54
CA SER A 193 14.77 15.27 3.49
C SER A 193 14.43 15.83 4.88
N ASN A 194 13.17 15.72 5.29
CA ASN A 194 12.67 16.25 6.55
C ASN A 194 12.00 15.14 7.40
N PRO A 195 12.70 14.61 8.42
CA PRO A 195 12.15 13.59 9.32
C PRO A 195 11.19 14.14 10.38
N SER A 196 11.04 15.49 10.48
CA SER A 196 10.22 16.14 11.52
C SER A 196 8.83 16.53 11.03
N LEU A 197 8.37 15.95 9.92
CA LEU A 197 7.03 16.21 9.38
C LEU A 197 5.93 15.75 10.33
N VAL A 198 4.78 16.44 10.28
CA VAL A 198 3.60 16.09 11.06
C VAL A 198 2.91 14.88 10.45
N HIS A 199 2.73 13.84 11.24
CA HIS A 199 1.94 12.65 10.90
C HIS A 199 0.66 12.66 11.72
N ILE A 200 -0.49 12.50 11.07
CA ILE A 200 -1.78 12.42 11.78
C ILE A 200 -2.36 11.02 11.58
N PHE A 201 -2.46 10.28 12.67
CA PHE A 201 -3.11 8.97 12.74
C PHE A 201 -4.54 9.12 13.27
N GLY A 202 -5.53 8.71 12.47
CA GLY A 202 -6.94 8.71 12.87
C GLY A 202 -7.31 7.41 13.57
N ASN A 203 -7.43 7.45 14.91
CA ASN A 203 -7.91 6.32 15.69
C ASN A 203 -9.43 6.39 15.81
N THR A 204 -10.14 5.49 15.14
CA THR A 204 -11.60 5.42 15.11
C THR A 204 -12.18 4.51 16.20
N THR A 205 -11.31 3.90 17.02
CA THR A 205 -11.63 2.86 18.00
C THR A 205 -12.06 1.51 17.41
N LEU A 206 -11.97 1.36 16.07
CA LEU A 206 -12.28 0.13 15.33
C LEU A 206 -11.08 -0.50 14.64
N GLU A 207 -9.90 0.08 14.80
CA GLU A 207 -8.68 -0.47 14.22
C GLU A 207 -8.38 -1.83 14.83
N PHE A 208 -7.87 -2.75 13.98
CA PHE A 208 -7.35 -4.01 14.49
C PHE A 208 -6.21 -3.78 15.49
N PRO A 209 -6.05 -4.63 16.51
CA PRO A 209 -4.96 -4.52 17.47
C PRO A 209 -3.60 -4.37 16.81
N ALA A 210 -3.30 -5.18 15.79
CA ALA A 210 -2.06 -5.09 15.01
C ALA A 210 -1.84 -3.71 14.35
N THR A 211 -2.91 -2.98 14.01
CA THR A 211 -2.79 -1.63 13.46
C THR A 211 -2.41 -0.61 14.52
N ILE A 212 -2.96 -0.74 15.71
CA ILE A 212 -2.59 0.11 16.85
C ILE A 212 -1.14 -0.16 17.30
N GLU A 213 -0.77 -1.44 17.39
CA GLU A 213 0.60 -1.85 17.71
C GLU A 213 1.59 -1.29 16.69
N TYR A 214 1.28 -1.42 15.39
CA TYR A 214 2.11 -0.89 14.34
C TYR A 214 2.21 0.64 14.38
N ALA A 215 1.10 1.36 14.62
CA ALA A 215 1.14 2.82 14.73
C ALA A 215 2.00 3.30 15.92
N ASN A 216 1.98 2.57 17.04
CA ASN A 216 2.85 2.83 18.19
C ASN A 216 4.32 2.53 17.86
N HIS A 217 4.60 1.38 17.24
CA HIS A 217 5.94 1.00 16.79
C HIS A 217 6.50 2.03 15.79
N TYR A 218 5.68 2.48 14.82
CA TYR A 218 6.08 3.52 13.87
C TYR A 218 6.47 4.82 14.57
N ARG A 219 5.68 5.26 15.56
CA ARG A 219 5.97 6.45 16.36
C ARG A 219 7.29 6.32 17.14
N GLU A 220 7.55 5.14 17.71
CA GLU A 220 8.77 4.88 18.48
C GLU A 220 10.02 4.80 17.59
N SER A 221 9.90 4.19 16.40
CA SER A 221 10.99 4.06 15.43
C SER A 221 11.28 5.36 14.66
N HIS A 222 10.36 6.34 14.69
CA HIS A 222 10.51 7.64 14.05
C HIS A 222 10.44 8.81 15.07
N PRO A 223 11.38 8.88 16.03
CA PRO A 223 11.28 9.80 17.17
C PRO A 223 11.38 11.30 16.79
N LEU A 224 11.82 11.63 15.58
CA LEU A 224 11.84 12.98 15.07
C LEU A 224 10.50 13.42 14.47
N ALA A 225 9.67 12.50 14.04
CA ALA A 225 8.36 12.79 13.47
C ALA A 225 7.40 13.34 14.54
N ILE A 226 6.65 14.38 14.17
CA ILE A 226 5.59 14.91 15.04
C ILE A 226 4.35 14.02 14.83
N PHE A 227 4.17 13.02 15.69
CA PHE A 227 3.11 12.04 15.54
C PHE A 227 1.89 12.41 16.41
N MET A 228 0.79 12.75 15.75
CA MET A 228 -0.48 13.15 16.37
C MET A 228 -1.52 12.05 16.21
N VAL A 229 -2.22 11.73 17.30
CA VAL A 229 -3.33 10.77 17.29
C VAL A 229 -4.64 11.54 17.37
N ALA A 230 -5.44 11.43 16.30
CA ALA A 230 -6.77 12.03 16.23
C ALA A 230 -7.81 10.99 16.65
N HIS A 231 -8.53 11.22 17.76
CA HIS A 231 -9.58 10.34 18.26
C HIS A 231 -10.75 11.15 18.80
N ASN A 232 -11.88 10.49 19.00
CA ASN A 232 -13.02 11.07 19.68
C ASN A 232 -12.86 10.82 21.19
N ASP A 233 -12.72 11.90 21.97
CA ASP A 233 -12.51 11.85 23.43
C ASP A 233 -13.80 11.61 24.22
N GLU A 234 -14.97 11.83 23.58
CA GLU A 234 -16.26 11.86 24.25
C GLU A 234 -17.02 10.54 24.13
N GLN A 235 -16.86 9.83 23.00
CA GLN A 235 -17.63 8.63 22.67
C GLN A 235 -16.77 7.59 21.95
N VAL A 236 -17.04 6.32 22.21
CA VAL A 236 -16.51 5.21 21.44
C VAL A 236 -17.54 4.73 20.40
N PHE A 237 -17.09 4.04 19.37
CA PHE A 237 -17.95 3.65 18.25
C PHE A 237 -19.17 2.84 18.65
N TYR A 238 -19.01 1.90 19.60
CA TYR A 238 -20.09 1.01 20.03
C TYR A 238 -21.17 1.75 20.79
N ASP A 239 -20.83 2.73 21.62
CA ASP A 239 -21.82 3.53 22.35
C ASP A 239 -22.73 4.29 21.37
N VAL A 240 -22.15 4.87 20.31
CA VAL A 240 -22.92 5.54 19.28
C VAL A 240 -23.79 4.57 18.48
N CYS A 241 -23.33 3.31 18.28
CA CYS A 241 -24.17 2.29 17.67
C CYS A 241 -25.39 1.93 18.52
N GLU A 242 -25.25 1.92 19.84
CA GLU A 242 -26.38 1.68 20.77
C GLU A 242 -27.39 2.83 20.73
N ASP A 243 -26.90 4.07 20.66
CA ASP A 243 -27.77 5.27 20.69
C ASP A 243 -28.53 5.50 19.39
N ILE A 244 -27.88 5.37 18.22
CA ILE A 244 -28.45 5.77 16.93
C ILE A 244 -28.40 4.67 15.85
N GLY A 245 -27.93 3.47 16.21
CA GLY A 245 -27.80 2.32 15.32
C GLY A 245 -26.50 2.29 14.52
N PRO A 246 -26.15 1.14 13.91
CA PRO A 246 -24.93 0.99 13.14
C PRO A 246 -24.91 1.91 11.92
N PRO A 247 -23.70 2.36 11.48
CA PRO A 247 -23.60 3.22 10.31
C PRO A 247 -24.04 2.48 9.05
N ALA A 248 -24.70 3.22 8.16
CA ALA A 248 -25.15 2.72 6.87
C ALA A 248 -24.64 3.59 5.72
N ARG A 249 -24.79 3.11 4.47
CA ARG A 249 -24.32 3.83 3.29
C ARG A 249 -24.83 5.28 3.21
N MET A 250 -26.08 5.52 3.63
CA MET A 250 -26.71 6.84 3.63
C MET A 250 -26.51 7.60 4.96
N MET A 251 -26.09 6.92 6.02
CA MET A 251 -25.91 7.49 7.35
C MET A 251 -24.49 7.18 7.85
N ARG A 252 -23.52 7.95 7.34
CA ARG A 252 -22.08 7.73 7.58
C ARG A 252 -21.56 8.56 8.75
N TRP A 253 -22.28 8.56 9.88
CA TRP A 253 -21.86 9.29 11.08
C TRP A 253 -20.48 8.89 11.57
N CYS A 254 -20.09 7.61 11.40
CA CYS A 254 -18.78 7.11 11.77
C CYS A 254 -17.61 7.91 11.14
N CYS A 255 -17.75 8.31 9.86
CA CYS A 255 -16.73 9.11 9.21
C CYS A 255 -16.58 10.49 9.86
N SER A 256 -17.70 11.15 10.17
CA SER A 256 -17.71 12.51 10.73
C SER A 256 -17.26 12.54 12.18
N MET A 257 -17.74 11.59 12.99
CA MET A 257 -17.49 11.58 14.43
C MET A 257 -16.12 11.00 14.83
N PHE A 258 -15.65 9.97 14.10
CA PHE A 258 -14.45 9.22 14.51
C PHE A 258 -13.25 9.40 13.58
N LYS A 259 -13.43 9.95 12.38
CA LYS A 259 -12.32 10.15 11.45
C LYS A 259 -12.10 11.62 11.11
N THR A 260 -13.03 12.21 10.33
CA THR A 260 -12.82 13.58 9.82
C THR A 260 -12.95 14.64 10.90
N GLY A 261 -13.85 14.50 11.85
CA GLY A 261 -14.03 15.45 12.96
C GLY A 261 -12.79 15.60 13.85
N PRO A 262 -12.27 14.51 14.43
CA PRO A 262 -11.03 14.56 15.22
C PRO A 262 -9.83 15.10 14.45
N ILE A 263 -9.64 14.68 13.19
CA ILE A 263 -8.56 15.19 12.34
C ILE A 263 -8.72 16.69 12.11
N THR A 264 -9.95 17.15 11.81
CA THR A 264 -10.24 18.58 11.61
C THR A 264 -9.93 19.39 12.87
N ARG A 265 -10.25 18.89 14.06
CA ARG A 265 -9.93 19.57 15.33
C ARG A 265 -8.40 19.77 15.49
N ILE A 266 -7.60 18.73 15.22
CA ILE A 266 -6.14 18.83 15.28
C ILE A 266 -5.64 19.87 14.28
N ILE A 267 -6.03 19.74 13.00
CA ILE A 267 -5.59 20.65 11.95
C ILE A 267 -5.98 22.10 12.26
N SER A 268 -7.22 22.34 12.68
CA SER A 268 -7.69 23.68 13.03
C SER A 268 -6.97 24.29 14.23
N SER A 269 -6.59 23.48 15.22
CA SER A 269 -5.83 23.92 16.37
C SER A 269 -4.38 24.29 16.04
N MET A 270 -3.73 23.52 15.17
CA MET A 270 -2.35 23.69 14.78
C MET A 270 -2.15 24.81 13.75
N TYR A 271 -2.99 24.84 12.73
CA TYR A 271 -2.78 25.64 11.53
C TYR A 271 -3.73 26.83 11.41
N ARG A 272 -4.76 26.92 12.25
CA ARG A 272 -5.78 27.99 12.24
C ARG A 272 -6.36 28.19 10.83
N SER A 273 -6.06 29.36 10.19
CA SER A 273 -6.52 29.72 8.85
C SER A 273 -5.43 29.56 7.76
N GLN A 274 -4.35 28.83 8.04
CA GLN A 274 -3.28 28.62 7.07
C GLN A 274 -3.66 27.50 6.08
N GLN A 275 -3.25 27.68 4.82
CA GLN A 275 -3.32 26.62 3.83
C GLN A 275 -2.27 25.54 4.16
N ILE A 276 -2.70 24.29 4.17
CA ILE A 276 -1.84 23.13 4.41
C ILE A 276 -1.82 22.21 3.19
N LEU A 277 -0.71 21.50 3.03
CA LEU A 277 -0.57 20.40 2.09
C LEU A 277 -0.63 19.09 2.88
N THR A 278 -1.59 18.24 2.56
CA THR A 278 -1.66 16.90 3.16
C THR A 278 -1.37 15.82 2.13
N PHE A 279 -0.38 14.99 2.43
CA PHE A 279 -0.10 13.82 1.63
C PHE A 279 -0.90 12.60 2.09
N TYR A 280 -1.57 11.94 1.14
CA TYR A 280 -2.38 10.75 1.36
C TYR A 280 -1.86 9.55 0.58
N GLY A 281 -1.91 8.38 1.21
CA GLY A 281 -1.64 7.10 0.56
C GLY A 281 -2.84 6.60 -0.25
N ILE A 282 -3.27 7.36 -1.26
CA ILE A 282 -4.39 6.99 -2.13
C ILE A 282 -3.84 6.50 -3.47
N ARG A 283 -4.36 5.35 -3.95
CA ARG A 283 -4.04 4.81 -5.26
C ARG A 283 -5.28 4.71 -6.15
N LYS A 284 -5.12 5.08 -7.42
CA LYS A 284 -6.16 5.02 -8.45
C LYS A 284 -6.74 3.60 -8.61
N SER A 285 -5.88 2.59 -8.45
CA SER A 285 -6.22 1.17 -8.63
C SER A 285 -7.03 0.55 -7.49
N GLU A 286 -7.17 1.21 -6.32
CA GLU A 286 -7.82 0.60 -5.15
C GLU A 286 -9.34 0.46 -5.30
N SER A 287 -9.99 1.37 -6.02
CA SER A 287 -11.44 1.30 -6.24
C SER A 287 -11.89 2.17 -7.41
N VAL A 288 -13.05 1.82 -7.99
CA VAL A 288 -13.71 2.63 -9.03
C VAL A 288 -14.01 4.06 -8.55
N SER A 289 -14.25 4.26 -7.26
CA SER A 289 -14.44 5.61 -6.71
C SER A 289 -13.15 6.41 -6.72
N ARG A 290 -12.03 5.79 -6.31
CA ARG A 290 -10.73 6.46 -6.25
C ARG A 290 -10.12 6.71 -7.63
N SER A 291 -10.49 5.93 -8.63
CA SER A 291 -10.04 6.16 -10.02
C SER A 291 -10.49 7.49 -10.61
N LYS A 292 -11.48 8.15 -9.98
CA LYS A 292 -12.01 9.45 -10.39
C LYS A 292 -11.36 10.65 -9.67
N TYR A 293 -10.50 10.39 -8.69
CA TYR A 293 -9.78 11.44 -7.97
C TYR A 293 -8.65 11.99 -8.83
N ASN A 294 -8.28 13.23 -8.57
CA ASN A 294 -7.04 13.79 -9.11
C ASN A 294 -5.88 13.47 -8.17
N ARG A 295 -4.69 13.42 -8.72
CA ARG A 295 -3.46 13.19 -7.95
C ARG A 295 -3.18 14.34 -6.97
N ILE A 296 -3.56 15.56 -7.35
CA ILE A 296 -3.54 16.75 -6.50
C ILE A 296 -4.88 17.47 -6.63
N GLU A 297 -5.44 17.88 -5.51
CA GLU A 297 -6.71 18.61 -5.46
C GLU A 297 -6.58 19.77 -4.46
N ASP A 298 -6.84 20.98 -4.95
CA ASP A 298 -6.97 22.16 -4.10
C ASP A 298 -8.42 22.21 -3.57
N ASP A 299 -8.60 22.51 -2.28
CA ASP A 299 -9.90 22.61 -1.60
C ASP A 299 -10.81 21.40 -1.84
N ALA A 300 -10.26 20.20 -1.75
CA ALA A 300 -10.94 18.97 -2.10
C ALA A 300 -12.27 18.79 -1.35
N GLU A 301 -13.40 18.87 -2.05
CA GLU A 301 -14.72 18.48 -1.52
C GLU A 301 -14.73 17.04 -0.97
N SER A 302 -13.81 16.20 -1.46
CA SER A 302 -13.64 14.83 -1.04
C SER A 302 -13.08 14.71 0.39
N VAL A 303 -12.33 15.71 0.84
CA VAL A 303 -11.80 15.82 2.20
C VAL A 303 -12.53 17.00 2.86
N LYS A 304 -13.48 16.71 3.72
CA LYS A 304 -14.36 17.68 4.41
C LYS A 304 -13.62 18.65 5.36
N ILE A 305 -12.36 18.89 5.10
CA ILE A 305 -11.46 19.76 5.87
C ILE A 305 -11.15 20.96 4.98
N GLN A 306 -11.63 22.13 5.38
CA GLN A 306 -11.39 23.37 4.66
C GLN A 306 -9.89 23.75 4.70
N GLN A 307 -9.42 24.45 3.67
CA GLN A 307 -8.04 24.98 3.55
C GLN A 307 -6.94 23.90 3.36
N GLN A 308 -7.27 22.80 2.71
CA GLN A 308 -6.36 21.70 2.50
C GLN A 308 -6.16 21.41 1.01
N THR A 309 -4.92 21.48 0.55
CA THR A 309 -4.50 20.84 -0.69
C THR A 309 -4.17 19.39 -0.38
N VAL A 310 -4.73 18.47 -1.14
CA VAL A 310 -4.47 17.02 -1.04
C VAL A 310 -3.57 16.59 -2.16
N ALA A 311 -2.53 15.82 -1.85
CA ALA A 311 -1.62 15.25 -2.84
C ALA A 311 -1.35 13.78 -2.55
N SER A 312 -1.31 12.95 -3.60
CA SER A 312 -1.12 11.50 -3.50
C SER A 312 0.10 11.07 -4.32
N PRO A 313 1.31 10.97 -3.73
CA PRO A 313 2.53 10.67 -4.46
C PRO A 313 2.52 9.30 -5.14
N ILE A 314 1.85 8.32 -4.52
CA ILE A 314 1.74 6.94 -5.00
C ILE A 314 0.46 6.67 -5.82
N PHE A 315 -0.19 7.72 -6.33
CA PHE A 315 -1.51 7.63 -6.97
C PHE A 315 -1.59 6.61 -8.10
N PHE A 316 -0.55 6.52 -8.93
CA PHE A 316 -0.47 5.61 -10.08
C PHE A 316 0.18 4.27 -9.77
N TRP A 317 0.62 4.05 -8.52
CA TRP A 317 1.27 2.81 -8.14
C TRP A 317 0.27 1.65 -8.04
N LYS A 318 0.69 0.47 -8.46
CA LYS A 318 -0.02 -0.78 -8.26
C LYS A 318 0.37 -1.42 -6.92
N ASP A 319 -0.34 -2.48 -6.55
CA ASP A 319 -0.02 -3.19 -5.30
C ASP A 319 1.38 -3.77 -5.33
N ILE A 320 1.78 -4.32 -6.46
CA ILE A 320 3.15 -4.83 -6.65
C ILE A 320 4.22 -3.72 -6.56
N ASP A 321 3.91 -2.48 -6.97
CA ASP A 321 4.84 -1.35 -6.87
C ASP A 321 5.05 -0.96 -5.40
N ILE A 322 3.98 -0.97 -4.60
CA ILE A 322 4.04 -0.72 -3.15
C ILE A 322 4.96 -1.75 -2.49
N TRP A 323 4.75 -3.03 -2.78
CA TRP A 323 5.57 -4.10 -2.21
C TRP A 323 7.00 -4.09 -2.73
N LEU A 324 7.22 -3.76 -4.01
CA LEU A 324 8.56 -3.59 -4.55
C LEU A 324 9.33 -2.51 -3.78
N TYR A 325 8.69 -1.36 -3.54
CA TYR A 325 9.29 -0.27 -2.78
C TYR A 325 9.56 -0.68 -1.33
N MET A 326 8.56 -1.22 -0.63
CA MET A 326 8.69 -1.60 0.79
C MET A 326 9.80 -2.62 1.01
N LEU A 327 9.85 -3.64 0.17
CA LEU A 327 10.85 -4.73 0.30
C LEU A 327 12.25 -4.30 -0.13
N ALA A 328 12.37 -3.38 -1.09
CA ALA A 328 13.65 -2.87 -1.55
C ALA A 328 14.26 -1.80 -0.63
N GLU A 329 13.42 -0.98 -0.02
CA GLU A 329 13.85 0.10 0.89
C GLU A 329 13.79 -0.32 2.37
N GLU A 330 13.48 -1.59 2.63
CA GLU A 330 13.37 -2.18 3.98
C GLU A 330 12.40 -1.39 4.88
N VAL A 331 11.31 -0.90 4.27
CA VAL A 331 10.28 -0.16 5.00
C VAL A 331 9.46 -1.14 5.84
N ASP A 332 9.42 -0.91 7.14
CA ASP A 332 8.61 -1.72 8.04
C ASP A 332 7.11 -1.58 7.78
N PHE A 333 6.32 -2.59 8.12
CA PHE A 333 4.89 -2.62 7.85
C PHE A 333 4.10 -3.41 8.90
N ASN A 334 2.80 -3.13 8.95
CA ASN A 334 1.86 -3.79 9.84
C ASN A 334 1.88 -5.31 9.65
N ALA A 335 2.13 -6.04 10.74
CA ALA A 335 2.25 -7.50 10.74
C ALA A 335 1.00 -8.23 10.20
N ALA A 336 -0.18 -7.59 10.23
CA ALA A 336 -1.40 -8.15 9.66
C ALA A 336 -1.26 -8.51 8.17
N TYR A 337 -0.41 -7.78 7.41
CA TYR A 337 -0.15 -8.10 6.00
C TYR A 337 0.63 -9.40 5.78
N ARG A 338 1.19 -10.00 6.83
CA ARG A 338 1.86 -11.30 6.73
C ARG A 338 0.85 -12.45 6.60
N LEU A 339 -0.39 -12.21 7.01
CA LEU A 339 -1.49 -13.19 6.94
C LEU A 339 -2.40 -13.01 5.71
N GLY A 340 -2.19 -11.94 4.92
CA GLY A 340 -2.88 -11.72 3.65
C GLY A 340 -3.83 -10.54 3.56
#